data_fe69a95cf0ada5faf09f55f34b6dda2a
#
_entry.id   fe69a95cf0ada5faf09f55f34b6dda2a
#
_cell.length_a   1.000
_cell.length_b   1.000
_cell.length_c   1.000
_cell.angle_alpha   90.00
_cell.angle_beta   90.00
_cell.angle_gamma   90.00
#
_symmetry.space_group_name_H-M   'P 1'
#
loop_
_entity.id
_entity.type
_entity.pdbx_description
1 polymer ?
#
loop_
_entity_poly.entity_id
_entity_poly.type
_entity_poly.pdbx_seq_one_letter_code
_entity_poly.pdbx_strand_id
1 'polypeptide(L)'
;MKKRIFAALLALCLTVLTGCDWSDNTDDIFGTLTDYYNVENKDKDKDVKLTSFALPYLKGETADPITCPDGAQLTLGTLLYEGLFALDGQFEAQPALAESYTYDASRYTYTITLRAASFSDGTSVTARDVVNALRRAQTSARYSGRLAEVSDIWVSGGAVRISLTTDNRSFVSRLDIPIVKSGTESSTFPIGTGPYAYSGD
;
A
#
# COMPACT_ATOMS: atom_id res chain seq x y z
N MET A 1 -10.40 16.46 50.96
CA MET A 1 -10.44 17.74 50.24
C MET A 1 -9.81 17.69 48.84
N LYS A 2 -8.74 16.93 48.58
CA LYS A 2 -8.04 16.90 47.27
C LYS A 2 -8.86 16.33 46.07
N LYS A 3 -9.80 15.39 46.31
CA LYS A 3 -10.66 14.82 45.24
C LYS A 3 -11.75 15.78 44.72
N ARG A 4 -12.18 16.73 45.52
CA ARG A 4 -13.23 17.71 45.11
C ARG A 4 -12.66 18.86 44.29
N ILE A 5 -11.38 19.19 44.47
CA ILE A 5 -10.69 20.24 43.71
C ILE A 5 -10.39 19.73 42.29
N PHE A 6 -10.08 18.41 42.12
CA PHE A 6 -9.83 17.84 40.81
C PHE A 6 -11.08 17.78 39.93
N ALA A 7 -12.25 17.49 40.53
CA ALA A 7 -13.53 17.49 39.81
C ALA A 7 -13.96 18.88 39.36
N ALA A 8 -13.67 19.93 40.15
CA ALA A 8 -13.97 21.31 39.81
C ALA A 8 -13.06 21.83 38.69
N LEU A 9 -11.79 21.44 38.66
CA LEU A 9 -10.85 21.80 37.60
C LEU A 9 -11.19 21.11 36.27
N LEU A 10 -11.65 19.86 36.31
CA LEU A 10 -12.09 19.14 35.11
C LEU A 10 -13.37 19.72 34.51
N ALA A 11 -14.32 20.16 35.38
CA ALA A 11 -15.53 20.82 34.93
C ALA A 11 -15.25 22.21 34.34
N LEU A 12 -14.24 22.95 34.84
CA LEU A 12 -13.86 24.26 34.31
C LEU A 12 -13.15 24.14 32.94
N CYS A 13 -12.39 23.09 32.71
CA CYS A 13 -11.80 22.83 31.38
C CYS A 13 -12.84 22.50 30.30
N LEU A 14 -13.94 21.83 30.69
CA LEU A 14 -15.02 21.50 29.74
C LEU A 14 -15.88 22.72 29.34
N THR A 15 -15.93 23.76 30.16
CA THR A 15 -16.71 24.98 29.86
C THR A 15 -15.96 26.00 28.98
N VAL A 16 -14.63 25.89 28.85
CA VAL A 16 -13.83 26.76 27.97
C VAL A 16 -13.81 26.27 26.53
N LEU A 17 -14.20 25.02 26.27
CA LEU A 17 -14.25 24.43 24.90
C LEU A 17 -15.61 24.68 24.20
N THR A 18 -16.58 25.31 24.83
CA THR A 18 -17.89 25.60 24.21
C THR A 18 -17.99 26.98 23.52
N GLY A 19 -16.86 27.61 23.26
CA GLY A 19 -16.78 28.95 22.66
C GLY A 19 -16.48 29.00 21.16
N CYS A 20 -16.52 27.87 20.44
CA CYS A 20 -16.54 27.89 18.98
C CYS A 20 -17.96 27.51 18.53
N ASP A 21 -18.67 28.54 18.09
CA ASP A 21 -19.94 28.40 17.39
C ASP A 21 -19.73 27.64 16.07
N TRP A 22 -19.82 26.33 16.16
CA TRP A 22 -19.82 25.42 15.00
C TRP A 22 -21.28 25.15 14.66
N SER A 23 -21.95 26.15 14.14
CA SER A 23 -23.31 26.03 13.66
C SER A 23 -23.34 25.33 12.31
N ASP A 24 -24.12 24.27 12.27
CA ASP A 24 -24.97 23.88 11.15
C ASP A 24 -24.38 23.24 9.89
N ASN A 25 -23.39 22.29 9.98
CA ASN A 25 -23.21 21.34 8.89
C ASN A 25 -22.57 19.99 9.30
N THR A 26 -22.47 19.69 10.60
CA THR A 26 -21.91 18.39 11.05
C THR A 26 -22.98 17.30 11.16
N ASP A 27 -24.24 17.66 11.26
CA ASP A 27 -25.34 16.68 11.41
C ASP A 27 -25.53 15.83 10.14
N ASP A 28 -25.26 16.38 8.95
CA ASP A 28 -25.38 15.63 7.70
C ASP A 28 -24.23 14.63 7.49
N ILE A 29 -23.04 14.90 7.97
CA ILE A 29 -21.87 13.98 7.80
C ILE A 29 -21.91 12.88 8.85
N PHE A 30 -22.26 13.19 10.09
CA PHE A 30 -22.37 12.20 11.16
C PHE A 30 -23.69 11.41 11.09
N GLY A 31 -24.78 12.00 10.62
CA GLY A 31 -26.04 11.33 10.36
C GLY A 31 -25.88 10.22 9.32
N THR A 32 -25.15 10.48 8.24
CA THR A 32 -24.89 9.50 7.18
C THR A 32 -24.00 8.34 7.69
N LEU A 33 -23.04 8.59 8.59
CA LEU A 33 -22.21 7.54 9.20
C LEU A 33 -22.99 6.72 10.24
N THR A 34 -23.82 7.35 11.07
CA THR A 34 -24.65 6.64 12.05
C THR A 34 -25.79 5.85 11.38
N ASP A 35 -26.35 6.33 10.29
CA ASP A 35 -27.31 5.56 9.50
C ASP A 35 -26.66 4.36 8.81
N TYR A 36 -25.44 4.49 8.34
CA TYR A 36 -24.66 3.38 7.80
C TYR A 36 -24.33 2.31 8.87
N TYR A 37 -24.00 2.71 10.11
CA TYR A 37 -23.77 1.79 11.23
C TYR A 37 -25.09 1.25 11.84
N ASN A 38 -26.19 1.95 11.78
CA ASN A 38 -27.48 1.52 12.33
C ASN A 38 -28.29 0.58 11.42
N VAL A 39 -28.01 0.54 10.12
CA VAL A 39 -28.54 -0.47 9.20
C VAL A 39 -28.00 -1.87 9.52
N GLU A 40 -26.81 -1.95 10.11
CA GLU A 40 -26.14 -3.22 10.46
C GLU A 40 -26.69 -3.95 11.69
N ASN A 41 -27.48 -3.27 12.54
CA ASN A 41 -27.87 -3.82 13.84
C ASN A 41 -29.30 -4.39 13.92
N LYS A 42 -30.07 -4.42 12.83
CA LYS A 42 -31.45 -4.95 12.86
C LYS A 42 -31.59 -6.43 12.55
N ASP A 43 -30.58 -7.07 11.98
CA ASP A 43 -30.61 -8.52 11.69
C ASP A 43 -29.38 -9.23 12.27
N LYS A 44 -29.37 -9.41 13.62
CA LYS A 44 -28.26 -10.08 14.33
C LYS A 44 -28.16 -11.60 14.11
N ASP A 45 -28.99 -12.19 13.24
CA ASP A 45 -29.06 -13.65 13.07
C ASP A 45 -28.85 -14.16 11.63
N LYS A 46 -28.31 -13.32 10.75
CA LYS A 46 -27.84 -13.82 9.45
C LYS A 46 -26.38 -13.46 9.28
N ASP A 47 -25.53 -14.48 9.17
CA ASP A 47 -24.16 -14.34 8.64
C ASP A 47 -24.24 -13.73 7.23
N VAL A 48 -24.27 -12.39 7.14
CA VAL A 48 -24.23 -11.68 5.88
C VAL A 48 -22.81 -11.82 5.36
N LYS A 49 -22.58 -12.83 4.54
CA LYS A 49 -21.34 -12.96 3.78
C LYS A 49 -21.28 -11.78 2.81
N LEU A 50 -20.45 -10.79 3.13
CA LEU A 50 -20.14 -9.70 2.20
C LEU A 50 -19.51 -10.31 0.96
N THR A 51 -20.24 -10.28 -0.15
CA THR A 51 -19.77 -10.81 -1.46
C THR A 51 -19.17 -9.72 -2.33
N SER A 52 -19.36 -8.45 -1.96
CA SER A 52 -18.81 -7.30 -2.68
C SER A 52 -18.59 -6.13 -1.73
N PHE A 53 -17.66 -5.27 -2.08
CA PHE A 53 -17.41 -3.99 -1.42
C PHE A 53 -17.12 -2.94 -2.51
N ALA A 54 -17.37 -1.68 -2.20
CA ALA A 54 -17.09 -0.56 -3.09
C ALA A 54 -15.93 0.29 -2.54
N LEU A 55 -15.01 0.68 -3.40
CA LEU A 55 -13.94 1.61 -3.08
C LEU A 55 -14.03 2.83 -4.01
N PRO A 56 -13.81 4.04 -3.47
CA PRO A 56 -13.72 5.22 -4.30
C PRO A 56 -12.44 5.18 -5.14
N TYR A 57 -12.49 5.66 -6.37
CA TYR A 57 -11.32 5.92 -7.20
C TYR A 57 -11.53 7.19 -8.04
N LEU A 58 -10.44 7.81 -8.46
CA LEU A 58 -10.48 9.01 -9.30
C LEU A 58 -10.62 8.59 -10.77
N LYS A 59 -11.81 8.80 -11.34
CA LYS A 59 -12.10 8.43 -12.74
C LYS A 59 -11.21 9.23 -13.70
N GLY A 60 -10.55 8.52 -14.61
CA GLY A 60 -9.64 9.12 -15.59
C GLY A 60 -8.18 9.25 -15.11
N GLU A 61 -7.93 9.09 -13.82
CA GLU A 61 -6.57 9.05 -13.28
C GLU A 61 -6.01 7.63 -13.33
N THR A 62 -4.69 7.54 -13.52
CA THR A 62 -4.02 6.24 -13.51
C THR A 62 -4.01 5.61 -12.13
N ALA A 63 -4.13 4.28 -12.08
CA ALA A 63 -3.89 3.46 -10.90
C ALA A 63 -2.45 2.89 -10.86
N ASP A 64 -1.55 3.31 -11.78
CA ASP A 64 -0.14 2.91 -11.72
C ASP A 64 0.48 3.37 -10.39
N PRO A 65 0.94 2.46 -9.52
CA PRO A 65 1.37 2.78 -8.16
C PRO A 65 2.61 3.69 -8.11
N ILE A 66 3.33 3.83 -9.21
CA ILE A 66 4.51 4.69 -9.30
C ILE A 66 4.12 6.14 -9.61
N THR A 67 3.09 6.36 -10.40
CA THR A 67 2.72 7.68 -10.95
C THR A 67 1.33 8.17 -10.56
N CYS A 68 0.47 7.31 -9.98
CA CYS A 68 -0.87 7.69 -9.61
C CYS A 68 -0.90 8.81 -8.56
N PRO A 69 -1.99 9.61 -8.50
CA PRO A 69 -2.23 10.53 -7.41
C PRO A 69 -2.28 9.82 -6.04
N ASP A 70 -1.98 10.55 -4.97
CA ASP A 70 -2.12 10.05 -3.61
C ASP A 70 -3.60 9.81 -3.22
N GLY A 71 -3.82 9.12 -2.11
CA GLY A 71 -5.15 8.86 -1.58
C GLY A 71 -5.84 7.65 -2.19
N ALA A 72 -7.02 7.85 -2.82
CA ALA A 72 -7.87 6.76 -3.30
C ALA A 72 -7.16 5.79 -4.26
N GLN A 73 -6.35 6.32 -5.18
CA GLN A 73 -5.62 5.50 -6.16
C GLN A 73 -4.55 4.63 -5.49
N LEU A 74 -3.82 5.16 -4.50
CA LEU A 74 -2.86 4.35 -3.73
C LEU A 74 -3.54 3.28 -2.90
N THR A 75 -4.67 3.61 -2.26
CA THR A 75 -5.47 2.63 -1.50
C THR A 75 -5.96 1.52 -2.41
N LEU A 76 -6.47 1.85 -3.59
CA LEU A 76 -6.86 0.86 -4.59
C LEU A 76 -5.66 0.00 -5.02
N GLY A 77 -4.50 0.61 -5.18
CA GLY A 77 -3.25 -0.06 -5.54
C GLY A 77 -2.85 -1.18 -4.58
N THR A 78 -3.17 -1.08 -3.29
CA THR A 78 -2.88 -2.15 -2.30
C THR A 78 -3.65 -3.45 -2.57
N LEU A 79 -4.75 -3.37 -3.31
CA LEU A 79 -5.56 -4.53 -3.70
C LEU A 79 -5.16 -5.10 -5.07
N LEU A 80 -4.60 -4.27 -5.95
CA LEU A 80 -4.30 -4.63 -7.33
C LEU A 80 -2.86 -5.10 -7.52
N TYR A 81 -1.93 -4.67 -6.67
CA TYR A 81 -0.50 -4.87 -6.86
C TYR A 81 0.19 -5.40 -5.62
N GLU A 82 1.15 -6.29 -5.80
CA GLU A 82 2.08 -6.75 -4.76
C GLU A 82 3.49 -6.22 -5.04
N GLY A 83 4.29 -6.08 -3.98
CA GLY A 83 5.73 -5.84 -4.07
C GLY A 83 6.55 -7.14 -4.01
N LEU A 84 7.88 -7.02 -4.02
CA LEU A 84 8.74 -8.16 -3.71
C LEU A 84 8.55 -8.64 -2.27
N PHE A 85 8.40 -7.68 -1.36
CA PHE A 85 8.13 -7.89 0.06
C PHE A 85 6.92 -7.07 0.48
N ALA A 86 6.29 -7.47 1.56
CA ALA A 86 5.29 -6.69 2.29
C ALA A 86 5.84 -6.37 3.68
N LEU A 87 5.45 -5.26 4.28
CA LEU A 87 5.84 -4.92 5.64
C LEU A 87 4.75 -5.39 6.61
N ASP A 88 5.14 -6.07 7.66
CA ASP A 88 4.23 -6.44 8.76
C ASP A 88 4.00 -5.27 9.73
N GLY A 89 3.25 -5.52 10.82
CA GLY A 89 2.93 -4.51 11.84
C GLY A 89 4.15 -4.01 12.63
N GLN A 90 5.31 -4.64 12.52
CA GLN A 90 6.59 -4.24 13.10
C GLN A 90 7.53 -3.61 12.05
N PHE A 91 7.05 -3.38 10.83
CA PHE A 91 7.82 -2.93 9.68
C PHE A 91 8.93 -3.90 9.23
N GLU A 92 8.79 -5.19 9.58
CA GLU A 92 9.69 -6.24 9.09
C GLU A 92 9.25 -6.74 7.72
N ALA A 93 10.22 -6.99 6.83
CA ALA A 93 9.96 -7.43 5.47
C ALA A 93 9.54 -8.91 5.44
N GLN A 94 8.32 -9.16 5.00
CA GLN A 94 7.78 -10.50 4.75
C GLN A 94 7.79 -10.79 3.24
N PRO A 95 8.23 -11.97 2.78
CA PRO A 95 8.19 -12.34 1.38
C PRO A 95 6.78 -12.23 0.78
N ALA A 96 6.65 -11.60 -0.41
CA ALA A 96 5.41 -11.50 -1.19
C ALA A 96 5.63 -12.11 -2.58
N LEU A 97 6.12 -11.37 -3.58
CA LEU A 97 6.57 -11.95 -4.85
C LEU A 97 7.96 -12.61 -4.75
N ALA A 98 8.78 -12.24 -3.76
CA ALA A 98 10.00 -12.94 -3.46
C ALA A 98 9.70 -14.29 -2.80
N GLU A 99 10.38 -15.37 -3.23
CA GLU A 99 10.42 -16.65 -2.52
C GLU A 99 11.52 -16.63 -1.47
N SER A 100 12.69 -16.12 -1.85
CA SER A 100 13.86 -16.05 -0.99
C SER A 100 14.84 -14.99 -1.48
N TYR A 101 15.79 -14.63 -0.63
CA TYR A 101 16.91 -13.78 -1.03
C TYR A 101 18.20 -14.18 -0.34
N THR A 102 19.32 -13.80 -0.95
CA THR A 102 20.66 -13.84 -0.34
C THR A 102 21.32 -12.48 -0.48
N TYR A 103 22.23 -12.17 0.45
CA TYR A 103 23.00 -10.94 0.44
C TYR A 103 24.50 -11.23 0.46
N ASP A 104 25.21 -10.74 -0.54
CA ASP A 104 26.67 -10.76 -0.60
C ASP A 104 27.23 -9.45 -0.02
N ALA A 105 27.68 -9.50 1.22
CA ALA A 105 28.22 -8.33 1.92
C ALA A 105 29.56 -7.83 1.33
N SER A 106 30.28 -8.66 0.57
CA SER A 106 31.53 -8.25 -0.08
C SER A 106 31.30 -7.40 -1.32
N ARG A 107 30.12 -7.53 -1.91
CA ARG A 107 29.69 -6.83 -3.14
C ARG A 107 28.48 -5.94 -2.93
N TYR A 108 27.93 -5.91 -1.72
CA TYR A 108 26.68 -5.21 -1.37
C TYR A 108 25.54 -5.59 -2.32
N THR A 109 25.42 -6.89 -2.66
CA THR A 109 24.51 -7.33 -3.72
C THR A 109 23.46 -8.31 -3.17
N TYR A 110 22.21 -7.99 -3.37
CA TYR A 110 21.08 -8.88 -3.17
C TYR A 110 20.84 -9.73 -4.40
N THR A 111 20.53 -11.00 -4.19
CA THR A 111 19.99 -11.93 -5.21
C THR A 111 18.64 -12.39 -4.70
N ILE A 112 17.56 -12.07 -5.42
CA ILE A 112 16.19 -12.33 -5.02
C ILE A 112 15.57 -13.32 -6.02
N THR A 113 15.14 -14.48 -5.52
CA THR A 113 14.41 -15.49 -6.29
C THR A 113 12.93 -15.22 -6.17
N LEU A 114 12.19 -15.27 -7.28
CA LEU A 114 10.74 -15.07 -7.29
C LEU A 114 10.02 -16.39 -7.05
N ARG A 115 8.92 -16.36 -6.29
CA ARG A 115 7.95 -17.45 -6.25
C ARG A 115 7.24 -17.59 -7.60
N ALA A 116 6.68 -18.74 -7.88
CA ALA A 116 5.74 -18.88 -8.99
C ALA A 116 4.51 -18.01 -8.73
N ALA A 117 4.28 -17.03 -9.59
CA ALA A 117 3.15 -16.12 -9.51
C ALA A 117 2.67 -15.75 -10.90
N SER A 118 1.40 -15.38 -11.02
CA SER A 118 0.80 -14.92 -12.27
C SER A 118 0.17 -13.54 -12.07
N PHE A 119 0.24 -12.74 -13.10
CA PHE A 119 -0.56 -11.52 -13.22
C PHE A 119 -2.05 -11.84 -13.35
N SER A 120 -2.92 -10.86 -13.14
CA SER A 120 -4.37 -11.01 -13.24
C SER A 120 -4.87 -11.44 -14.62
N ASP A 121 -4.05 -11.28 -15.67
CA ASP A 121 -4.33 -11.79 -17.02
C ASP A 121 -3.85 -13.24 -17.26
N GLY A 122 -3.36 -13.91 -16.23
CA GLY A 122 -2.86 -15.29 -16.30
C GLY A 122 -1.42 -15.45 -16.77
N THR A 123 -0.73 -14.40 -17.20
CA THR A 123 0.68 -14.48 -17.59
C THR A 123 1.61 -14.56 -16.39
N SER A 124 2.72 -15.28 -16.50
CA SER A 124 3.68 -15.46 -15.41
C SER A 124 4.44 -14.16 -15.10
N VAL A 125 4.67 -13.90 -13.82
CA VAL A 125 5.57 -12.84 -13.34
C VAL A 125 7.00 -13.27 -13.60
N THR A 126 7.80 -12.35 -14.15
CA THR A 126 9.21 -12.59 -14.45
C THR A 126 10.13 -11.61 -13.71
N ALA A 127 11.40 -12.00 -13.54
CA ALA A 127 12.41 -11.10 -12.99
C ALA A 127 12.57 -9.80 -13.82
N ARG A 128 12.22 -9.85 -15.10
CA ARG A 128 12.26 -8.65 -15.98
C ARG A 128 11.18 -7.66 -15.62
N ASP A 129 9.97 -8.11 -15.29
CA ASP A 129 8.88 -7.23 -14.83
C ASP A 129 9.28 -6.48 -13.57
N VAL A 130 9.87 -7.21 -12.60
CA VAL A 130 10.37 -6.64 -11.36
C VAL A 130 11.48 -5.62 -11.62
N VAL A 131 12.49 -5.95 -12.44
CA VAL A 131 13.58 -5.04 -12.77
C VAL A 131 13.06 -3.77 -13.44
N ASN A 132 12.11 -3.89 -14.37
CA ASN A 132 11.51 -2.74 -15.05
C ASN A 132 10.73 -1.85 -14.05
N ALA A 133 9.91 -2.43 -13.19
CA ALA A 133 9.16 -1.68 -12.17
C ALA A 133 10.10 -0.95 -11.19
N LEU A 134 11.13 -1.64 -10.66
CA LEU A 134 12.08 -1.03 -9.73
C LEU A 134 12.93 0.08 -10.40
N ARG A 135 13.33 -0.08 -11.65
CA ARG A 135 14.03 0.98 -12.40
C ARG A 135 13.15 2.20 -12.63
N ARG A 136 11.87 2.01 -12.94
CA ARG A 136 10.90 3.11 -13.00
C ARG A 136 10.75 3.79 -11.64
N ALA A 137 10.62 3.00 -10.57
CA ALA A 137 10.52 3.50 -9.20
C ALA A 137 11.76 4.33 -8.81
N GLN A 138 12.97 3.90 -9.20
CA GLN A 138 14.23 4.58 -8.91
C GLN A 138 14.27 6.02 -9.45
N THR A 139 13.57 6.29 -10.54
CA THR A 139 13.50 7.63 -11.17
C THR A 139 12.21 8.40 -10.81
N SER A 140 11.30 7.80 -10.04
CA SER A 140 10.03 8.42 -9.69
C SER A 140 10.16 9.37 -8.49
N ALA A 141 9.30 10.40 -8.45
CA ALA A 141 9.24 11.32 -7.31
C ALA A 141 8.87 10.59 -6.00
N ARG A 142 8.05 9.53 -6.08
CA ARG A 142 7.55 8.79 -4.91
C ARG A 142 8.60 7.85 -4.29
N TYR A 143 9.36 7.14 -5.11
CA TYR A 143 10.22 6.05 -4.63
C TYR A 143 11.72 6.28 -4.80
N SER A 144 12.16 7.31 -5.50
CA SER A 144 13.60 7.56 -5.75
C SER A 144 14.41 7.65 -4.46
N GLY A 145 13.89 8.32 -3.42
CA GLY A 145 14.56 8.42 -2.13
C GLY A 145 14.74 7.06 -1.42
N ARG A 146 13.77 6.12 -1.58
CA ARG A 146 13.85 4.77 -1.02
C ARG A 146 14.92 3.92 -1.70
N LEU A 147 15.16 4.16 -2.99
CA LEU A 147 16.12 3.44 -3.83
C LEU A 147 17.42 4.22 -4.05
N ALA A 148 17.68 5.29 -3.29
CA ALA A 148 18.86 6.14 -3.47
C ALA A 148 20.21 5.40 -3.30
N GLU A 149 20.23 4.33 -2.50
CA GLU A 149 21.41 3.49 -2.29
C GLU A 149 21.64 2.46 -3.41
N VAL A 150 20.69 2.31 -4.35
CA VAL A 150 20.79 1.33 -5.42
C VAL A 150 21.69 1.83 -6.53
N SER A 151 22.78 1.11 -6.78
CA SER A 151 23.72 1.38 -7.87
C SER A 151 23.30 0.72 -9.20
N ASP A 152 22.75 -0.51 -9.14
CA ASP A 152 22.24 -1.21 -10.32
C ASP A 152 21.18 -2.25 -9.96
N ILE A 153 20.29 -2.54 -10.93
CA ILE A 153 19.25 -3.57 -10.84
C ILE A 153 19.23 -4.34 -12.16
N TRP A 154 19.40 -5.67 -12.12
CA TRP A 154 19.41 -6.48 -13.35
C TRP A 154 18.87 -7.90 -13.12
N VAL A 155 18.65 -8.62 -14.22
CA VAL A 155 18.28 -10.04 -14.20
C VAL A 155 19.53 -10.89 -14.40
N SER A 156 19.72 -11.92 -13.58
CA SER A 156 20.79 -12.91 -13.75
C SER A 156 20.31 -14.28 -13.29
N GLY A 157 20.39 -15.28 -14.18
CA GLY A 157 19.95 -16.65 -13.86
C GLY A 157 18.48 -16.77 -13.48
N GLY A 158 17.61 -15.91 -14.01
CA GLY A 158 16.17 -15.87 -13.65
C GLY A 158 15.87 -15.14 -12.33
N ALA A 159 16.88 -14.72 -11.57
CA ALA A 159 16.73 -13.96 -10.34
C ALA A 159 16.89 -12.45 -10.59
N VAL A 160 16.30 -11.65 -9.70
CA VAL A 160 16.53 -10.20 -9.62
C VAL A 160 17.79 -9.94 -8.80
N ARG A 161 18.70 -9.16 -9.35
CA ARG A 161 19.89 -8.69 -8.63
C ARG A 161 19.84 -7.19 -8.41
N ILE A 162 20.23 -6.78 -7.19
CA ILE A 162 20.27 -5.38 -6.78
C ILE A 162 21.60 -5.13 -6.10
N SER A 163 22.44 -4.26 -6.67
CA SER A 163 23.66 -3.78 -6.03
C SER A 163 23.42 -2.45 -5.33
N LEU A 164 24.01 -2.31 -4.16
CA LEU A 164 23.96 -1.09 -3.36
C LEU A 164 25.34 -0.37 -3.39
N THR A 165 25.32 0.90 -3.06
CA THR A 165 26.52 1.72 -2.91
C THR A 165 27.19 1.55 -1.54
N THR A 166 26.45 1.01 -0.55
CA THR A 166 26.88 0.82 0.84
C THR A 166 26.35 -0.50 1.41
N ASP A 167 26.95 -0.99 2.49
CA ASP A 167 26.43 -2.17 3.22
C ASP A 167 25.11 -1.81 3.91
N ASN A 168 24.00 -2.38 3.43
CA ASN A 168 22.70 -2.26 4.03
C ASN A 168 21.97 -3.60 4.03
N ARG A 169 22.01 -4.32 5.14
CA ARG A 169 21.41 -5.65 5.31
C ARG A 169 19.90 -5.63 5.52
N SER A 170 19.34 -4.46 5.79
CA SER A 170 17.88 -4.26 5.97
C SER A 170 17.22 -3.69 4.71
N PHE A 171 17.93 -3.60 3.59
CA PHE A 171 17.44 -2.95 2.38
C PHE A 171 16.14 -3.60 1.82
N VAL A 172 15.92 -4.89 2.10
CA VAL A 172 14.69 -5.60 1.66
C VAL A 172 13.41 -4.96 2.17
N SER A 173 13.43 -4.29 3.32
CA SER A 173 12.27 -3.55 3.84
C SER A 173 11.88 -2.33 2.99
N ARG A 174 12.71 -1.93 2.03
CA ARG A 174 12.41 -0.85 1.07
C ARG A 174 11.81 -1.37 -0.24
N LEU A 175 11.70 -2.71 -0.39
CA LEU A 175 11.25 -3.38 -1.62
C LEU A 175 9.77 -3.80 -1.58
N ASP A 176 8.97 -3.15 -0.74
CA ASP A 176 7.50 -3.21 -0.74
C ASP A 176 6.88 -2.32 -1.85
N ILE A 177 7.68 -2.00 -2.86
CA ILE A 177 7.28 -1.21 -4.04
C ILE A 177 6.43 -2.10 -4.95
N PRO A 178 5.19 -1.67 -5.29
CA PRO A 178 4.29 -2.47 -6.10
C PRO A 178 4.84 -2.72 -7.51
N ILE A 179 4.63 -3.94 -7.99
CA ILE A 179 5.08 -4.40 -9.32
C ILE A 179 3.89 -4.47 -10.26
N VAL A 180 4.02 -3.85 -11.43
CA VAL A 180 3.06 -3.95 -12.54
C VAL A 180 3.68 -4.74 -13.69
N LYS A 181 2.84 -5.36 -14.50
CA LYS A 181 3.28 -6.07 -15.70
C LYS A 181 3.91 -5.09 -16.69
N SER A 182 5.11 -5.43 -17.16
CA SER A 182 5.83 -4.62 -18.15
C SER A 182 5.03 -4.44 -19.44
N GLY A 183 4.95 -3.20 -19.90
CA GLY A 183 4.20 -2.81 -21.10
C GLY A 183 2.74 -2.44 -20.84
N THR A 184 2.26 -2.48 -19.58
CA THR A 184 0.90 -2.05 -19.22
C THR A 184 0.85 -0.74 -18.43
N GLU A 185 1.98 -0.11 -18.19
CA GLU A 185 2.17 1.05 -17.32
C GLU A 185 1.39 2.29 -17.76
N SER A 186 1.11 2.40 -19.05
CA SER A 186 0.30 3.49 -19.63
C SER A 186 -1.21 3.25 -19.55
N SER A 187 -1.64 2.08 -19.12
CA SER A 187 -3.06 1.80 -18.88
C SER A 187 -3.56 2.58 -17.67
N THR A 188 -4.85 2.96 -17.68
CA THR A 188 -5.50 3.51 -16.47
C THR A 188 -5.42 2.54 -15.29
N PHE A 189 -5.57 1.24 -15.57
CA PHE A 189 -5.38 0.16 -14.59
C PHE A 189 -4.32 -0.80 -15.13
N PRO A 190 -3.02 -0.59 -14.81
CA PRO A 190 -1.98 -1.55 -15.14
C PRO A 190 -2.27 -2.94 -14.56
N ILE A 191 -1.77 -3.97 -15.23
CA ILE A 191 -1.98 -5.35 -14.79
C ILE A 191 -1.06 -5.65 -13.60
N GLY A 192 -1.63 -6.16 -12.52
CA GLY A 192 -0.94 -6.51 -11.28
C GLY A 192 -1.14 -7.96 -10.84
N THR A 193 -0.61 -8.28 -9.66
CA THR A 193 -0.65 -9.61 -9.04
C THR A 193 -1.47 -9.64 -7.74
N GLY A 194 -2.09 -8.53 -7.38
CA GLY A 194 -2.87 -8.41 -6.15
C GLY A 194 -4.07 -9.36 -6.11
N PRO A 195 -4.73 -9.48 -4.94
CA PRO A 195 -5.88 -10.37 -4.76
C PRO A 195 -7.10 -9.97 -5.58
N TYR A 196 -7.12 -8.77 -6.13
CA TYR A 196 -8.21 -8.25 -6.97
C TYR A 196 -7.66 -7.75 -8.31
N ALA A 197 -8.52 -7.76 -9.32
CA ALA A 197 -8.23 -7.21 -10.64
C ALA A 197 -9.36 -6.26 -11.06
N TYR A 198 -9.01 -5.21 -11.83
CA TYR A 198 -10.00 -4.37 -12.49
C TYR A 198 -10.62 -5.14 -13.64
N SER A 199 -11.96 -5.29 -13.65
CA SER A 199 -12.68 -6.06 -14.67
C SER A 199 -13.16 -5.21 -15.85
N GLY A 200 -13.15 -3.89 -15.73
CA GLY A 200 -13.70 -2.96 -16.72
C GLY A 200 -15.23 -2.98 -16.72
N ASP A 201 -15.88 -1.86 -16.49
CA ASP A 201 -17.30 -1.61 -16.79
C ASP A 201 -17.41 -0.42 -17.74
#